data_8c7dfd50b9339436d7a59f61b6184f4e
#
_entry.id   8c7dfd50b9339436d7a59f61b6184f4e
#
_cell.length_a   1.000
_cell.length_b   1.000
_cell.length_c   1.000
_cell.angle_alpha   90.00
_cell.angle_beta   90.00
_cell.angle_gamma   90.00
#
_symmetry.space_group_name_H-M   'P 1'
#
loop_
_entity.id
_entity.type
_entity.pdbx_description
1 polymer ?
#
loop_
_entity_poly.entity_id
_entity_poly.type
_entity_poly.pdbx_seq_one_letter_code
_entity_poly.pdbx_strand_id
1 'polypeptide(L)'
;MKRILTCILALVMLLSCTAYAASLDQLHVVGCEEFITLREEPSTSAKRVVQIPLGALVTCYEYTENGFARVYYGGCFGFVQSRYLSEVNPETGGEWRIPMYVANCNEFISLREDASTSSDCMQRMPLGTQVECYLRTVDGPQPMENVGYPGAEGVLRGYALSRYLCFLPPEADACALISATLRMNDEDGVLTQQTVTNPASLKELEGMIRRATPTIPTKCPMAAQLELELANGDQLRFAYPIDGCATLIAENQSVYTLTGADGERLWQLFDVMGCLRANLMV
;
A
#
# COMPACT_ATOMS: atom_id res chain seq x y z
N MET A 1 -6.03 55.09 -5.12
CA MET A 1 -5.93 54.36 -3.86
C MET A 1 -6.95 53.25 -3.70
N LYS A 2 -8.26 53.42 -3.96
CA LYS A 2 -9.27 52.34 -3.82
C LYS A 2 -8.98 51.08 -4.68
N ARG A 3 -8.52 51.24 -5.91
CA ARG A 3 -8.21 50.07 -6.81
C ARG A 3 -6.98 49.27 -6.40
N ILE A 4 -5.99 49.91 -5.77
CA ILE A 4 -4.79 49.27 -5.24
C ILE A 4 -5.13 48.44 -4.02
N LEU A 5 -5.99 48.98 -3.14
CA LEU A 5 -6.45 48.27 -1.93
C LEU A 5 -7.27 47.04 -2.26
N THR A 6 -8.10 47.09 -3.33
CA THR A 6 -8.89 45.92 -3.79
C THR A 6 -7.99 44.82 -4.38
N CYS A 7 -6.93 45.17 -5.11
CA CYS A 7 -5.97 44.22 -5.64
C CYS A 7 -5.14 43.54 -4.53
N ILE A 8 -4.77 44.28 -3.49
CA ILE A 8 -4.02 43.73 -2.35
C ILE A 8 -4.94 42.78 -1.55
N LEU A 9 -6.21 43.14 -1.34
CA LEU A 9 -7.17 42.28 -0.65
C LEU A 9 -7.44 40.96 -1.42
N ALA A 10 -7.54 41.05 -2.75
CA ALA A 10 -7.69 39.88 -3.60
C ALA A 10 -6.43 38.97 -3.63
N LEU A 11 -5.24 39.58 -3.58
CA LEU A 11 -3.98 38.87 -3.51
C LEU A 11 -3.79 38.16 -2.14
N VAL A 12 -4.22 38.79 -1.06
CA VAL A 12 -4.20 38.21 0.30
C VAL A 12 -5.19 37.05 0.40
N MET A 13 -6.36 37.15 -0.22
CA MET A 13 -7.32 36.01 -0.28
C MET A 13 -6.83 34.83 -1.15
N LEU A 14 -6.03 35.10 -2.18
CA LEU A 14 -5.42 34.03 -3.00
C LEU A 14 -4.24 33.34 -2.30
N LEU A 15 -3.56 34.02 -1.39
CA LEU A 15 -2.47 33.43 -0.61
C LEU A 15 -2.92 32.66 0.63
N SER A 16 -4.17 32.78 1.06
CA SER A 16 -4.70 32.03 2.21
C SER A 16 -5.30 30.67 1.85
N CYS A 17 -5.27 30.27 0.57
CA CYS A 17 -5.62 28.92 0.15
C CYS A 17 -4.38 28.02 0.10
N THR A 18 -3.57 28.01 1.17
CA THR A 18 -2.72 26.86 1.43
C THR A 18 -3.65 25.75 1.83
N ALA A 19 -4.04 24.93 0.85
CA ALA A 19 -4.64 23.64 1.14
C ALA A 19 -3.65 22.92 2.07
N TYR A 20 -4.02 22.80 3.32
CA TYR A 20 -3.37 21.90 4.26
C TYR A 20 -3.60 20.50 3.66
N ALA A 21 -2.62 20.03 2.90
CA ALA A 21 -2.62 18.65 2.45
C ALA A 21 -2.44 17.85 3.74
N ALA A 22 -3.55 17.37 4.31
CA ALA A 22 -3.49 16.41 5.38
C ALA A 22 -2.66 15.24 4.85
N SER A 23 -1.51 15.00 5.45
CA SER A 23 -0.74 13.80 5.17
C SER A 23 -1.62 12.64 5.59
N LEU A 24 -1.93 11.76 4.64
CA LEU A 24 -2.64 10.53 4.96
C LEU A 24 -1.62 9.60 5.60
N ASP A 25 -1.73 9.37 6.89
CA ASP A 25 -0.83 8.48 7.60
C ASP A 25 -1.37 7.04 7.51
N GLN A 26 -0.51 6.13 7.11
CA GLN A 26 -0.80 4.70 7.17
C GLN A 26 -0.35 4.18 8.53
N LEU A 27 -1.28 3.59 9.27
CA LEU A 27 -1.05 3.16 10.64
C LEU A 27 -1.48 1.72 10.83
N HIS A 28 -0.79 1.00 11.70
CA HIS A 28 -1.18 -0.34 12.13
C HIS A 28 -2.07 -0.30 13.36
N VAL A 29 -3.01 -1.25 13.40
CA VAL A 29 -3.78 -1.55 14.61
C VAL A 29 -2.89 -2.30 15.60
N VAL A 30 -2.75 -1.74 16.80
CA VAL A 30 -1.89 -2.24 17.87
C VAL A 30 -2.61 -2.29 19.22
N GLY A 31 -2.04 -2.97 20.20
CA GLY A 31 -2.48 -2.88 21.60
C GLY A 31 -3.89 -3.44 21.90
N CYS A 32 -4.42 -4.26 21.03
CA CYS A 32 -5.63 -5.04 21.26
C CYS A 32 -5.32 -6.54 21.22
N GLU A 33 -6.24 -7.39 21.69
CA GLU A 33 -6.04 -8.85 21.68
C GLU A 33 -6.26 -9.44 20.27
N GLU A 34 -7.36 -9.10 19.61
CA GLU A 34 -7.71 -9.64 18.29
C GLU A 34 -8.09 -8.56 17.28
N PHE A 35 -8.89 -7.58 17.69
CA PHE A 35 -9.39 -6.52 16.80
C PHE A 35 -9.77 -5.26 17.58
N ILE A 36 -9.92 -4.16 16.86
CA ILE A 36 -10.57 -2.93 17.30
C ILE A 36 -11.89 -2.72 16.53
N THR A 37 -12.75 -1.84 17.02
CA THR A 37 -14.04 -1.55 16.38
C THR A 37 -13.99 -0.19 15.69
N LEU A 38 -14.22 -0.15 14.38
CA LEU A 38 -14.54 1.05 13.63
C LEU A 38 -15.98 1.46 13.95
N ARG A 39 -16.21 2.74 14.20
CA ARG A 39 -17.51 3.29 14.61
C ARG A 39 -17.94 4.46 13.74
N GLU A 40 -19.26 4.70 13.64
CA GLU A 40 -19.81 5.80 12.85
C GLU A 40 -19.42 7.17 13.41
N GLU A 41 -19.26 7.30 14.73
CA GLU A 41 -18.92 8.55 15.41
C GLU A 41 -17.74 8.34 16.38
N PRO A 42 -17.01 9.42 16.75
CA PRO A 42 -15.87 9.34 17.67
C PRO A 42 -16.31 9.13 19.13
N SER A 43 -17.00 8.02 19.39
CA SER A 43 -17.51 7.62 20.68
C SER A 43 -17.51 6.09 20.85
N THR A 44 -17.19 5.61 22.05
CA THR A 44 -17.25 4.17 22.38
C THR A 44 -18.68 3.61 22.39
N SER A 45 -19.70 4.46 22.50
CA SER A 45 -21.13 4.08 22.44
C SER A 45 -21.72 4.15 21.04
N ALA A 46 -21.00 4.74 20.07
CA ALA A 46 -21.47 4.86 18.69
C ALA A 46 -21.64 3.49 18.02
N LYS A 47 -22.49 3.45 17.01
CA LYS A 47 -22.77 2.24 16.23
C LYS A 47 -21.46 1.68 15.63
N ARG A 48 -21.39 0.36 15.66
CA ARG A 48 -20.26 -0.38 15.09
C ARG A 48 -20.42 -0.49 13.56
N VAL A 49 -19.34 -0.20 12.83
CA VAL A 49 -19.27 -0.34 11.37
C VAL A 49 -18.62 -1.67 11.02
N VAL A 50 -17.36 -1.86 11.43
CA VAL A 50 -16.59 -3.06 11.13
C VAL A 50 -15.56 -3.32 12.23
N GLN A 51 -15.08 -4.56 12.34
CA GLN A 51 -13.93 -4.94 13.17
C GLN A 51 -12.65 -4.89 12.35
N ILE A 52 -11.62 -4.25 12.89
CA ILE A 52 -10.31 -4.15 12.27
C ILE A 52 -9.35 -5.04 13.06
N PRO A 53 -8.77 -6.09 12.44
CA PRO A 53 -7.87 -7.00 13.13
C PRO A 53 -6.61 -6.33 13.67
N LEU A 54 -6.01 -6.92 14.72
CA LEU A 54 -4.66 -6.58 15.16
C LEU A 54 -3.68 -6.70 13.97
N GLY A 55 -2.75 -5.75 13.85
CA GLY A 55 -1.79 -5.69 12.75
C GLY A 55 -2.32 -5.11 11.45
N ALA A 56 -3.63 -5.00 11.28
CA ALA A 56 -4.21 -4.46 10.05
C ALA A 56 -3.78 -3.01 9.80
N LEU A 57 -3.55 -2.69 8.54
CA LEU A 57 -3.21 -1.35 8.07
C LEU A 57 -4.48 -0.53 7.86
N VAL A 58 -4.49 0.69 8.38
CA VAL A 58 -5.57 1.67 8.20
C VAL A 58 -5.00 2.99 7.66
N THR A 59 -5.79 3.70 6.87
CA THR A 59 -5.44 5.06 6.44
C THR A 59 -6.04 6.06 7.43
N CYS A 60 -5.20 6.84 8.14
CA CYS A 60 -5.62 7.87 9.06
C CYS A 60 -5.74 9.22 8.34
N TYR A 61 -6.87 9.88 8.51
CA TYR A 61 -7.18 11.18 7.88
C TYR A 61 -7.03 12.34 8.86
N GLU A 62 -7.45 12.14 10.10
CA GLU A 62 -7.43 13.17 11.11
C GLU A 62 -7.52 12.58 12.52
N TYR A 63 -6.97 13.29 13.49
CA TYR A 63 -7.16 12.99 14.90
C TYR A 63 -8.19 13.94 15.50
N THR A 64 -9.07 13.42 16.35
CA THR A 64 -10.06 14.20 17.06
C THR A 64 -9.56 14.56 18.47
N GLU A 65 -10.04 15.68 19.04
CA GLU A 65 -9.65 16.14 20.37
C GLU A 65 -10.02 15.15 21.50
N ASN A 66 -11.04 14.29 21.28
CA ASN A 66 -11.51 13.31 22.25
C ASN A 66 -10.79 11.96 22.16
N GLY A 67 -9.62 11.88 21.48
CA GLY A 67 -8.78 10.67 21.44
C GLY A 67 -9.24 9.60 20.45
N PHE A 68 -10.00 10.00 19.44
CA PHE A 68 -10.31 9.15 18.28
C PHE A 68 -9.51 9.62 17.06
N ALA A 69 -9.38 8.73 16.09
CA ALA A 69 -8.87 9.04 14.76
C ALA A 69 -9.92 8.64 13.73
N ARG A 70 -10.14 9.48 12.74
CA ARG A 70 -10.93 9.17 11.57
C ARG A 70 -10.06 8.36 10.63
N VAL A 71 -10.45 7.13 10.40
CA VAL A 71 -9.69 6.20 9.58
C VAL A 71 -10.56 5.61 8.49
N TYR A 72 -9.86 5.08 7.49
CA TYR A 72 -10.43 4.29 6.43
C TYR A 72 -9.86 2.87 6.50
N TYR A 73 -10.74 1.88 6.45
CA TYR A 73 -10.38 0.47 6.42
C TYR A 73 -11.43 -0.33 5.65
N GLY A 74 -10.96 -1.14 4.71
CA GLY A 74 -11.79 -2.12 3.99
C GLY A 74 -13.05 -1.54 3.33
N GLY A 75 -13.01 -0.31 2.79
CA GLY A 75 -14.14 0.37 2.16
C GLY A 75 -14.95 1.28 3.09
N CYS A 76 -14.72 1.23 4.42
CA CYS A 76 -15.46 2.04 5.39
C CYS A 76 -14.65 3.20 5.94
N PHE A 77 -15.28 4.36 6.02
CA PHE A 77 -14.84 5.44 6.90
C PHE A 77 -15.47 5.28 8.29
N GLY A 78 -14.73 5.69 9.29
CA GLY A 78 -15.26 5.74 10.66
C GLY A 78 -14.19 6.18 11.64
N PHE A 79 -14.47 5.95 12.91
CA PHE A 79 -13.63 6.41 14.00
C PHE A 79 -13.16 5.21 14.84
N VAL A 80 -11.88 5.22 15.18
CA VAL A 80 -11.27 4.29 16.14
C VAL A 80 -10.58 5.07 17.24
N GLN A 81 -10.37 4.48 18.41
CA GLN A 81 -9.57 5.12 19.44
C GLN A 81 -8.10 5.19 18.97
N SER A 82 -7.54 6.40 18.94
CA SER A 82 -6.19 6.68 18.42
C SER A 82 -5.07 5.93 19.15
N ARG A 83 -5.28 5.58 20.43
CA ARG A 83 -4.33 4.77 21.23
C ARG A 83 -4.05 3.38 20.66
N TYR A 84 -4.91 2.90 19.77
CA TYR A 84 -4.74 1.60 19.10
C TYR A 84 -4.11 1.73 17.71
N LEU A 85 -3.59 2.90 17.37
CA LEU A 85 -2.91 3.14 16.11
C LEU A 85 -1.43 3.44 16.33
N SER A 86 -0.58 2.88 15.47
CA SER A 86 0.88 3.06 15.53
C SER A 86 1.46 3.03 14.12
N GLU A 87 2.51 3.81 13.92
CA GLU A 87 3.37 3.70 12.74
C GLU A 87 4.18 2.39 12.73
N VAL A 88 4.24 1.74 13.88
CA VAL A 88 5.01 0.53 14.13
C VAL A 88 4.15 -0.70 13.90
N ASN A 89 4.56 -1.58 12.99
CA ASN A 89 3.91 -2.87 12.80
C ASN A 89 4.16 -3.78 14.01
N PRO A 90 3.12 -4.28 14.70
CA PRO A 90 3.28 -5.08 15.91
C PRO A 90 3.93 -6.45 15.65
N GLU A 91 3.82 -7.00 14.45
CA GLU A 91 4.38 -8.29 14.08
C GLU A 91 5.89 -8.20 13.79
N THR A 92 6.36 -7.05 13.31
CA THR A 92 7.74 -6.86 12.87
C THR A 92 8.61 -6.08 13.86
N GLY A 93 8.05 -5.67 15.00
CA GLY A 93 8.80 -4.94 16.04
C GLY A 93 9.18 -3.52 15.64
N GLY A 94 8.51 -2.91 14.68
CA GLY A 94 8.69 -1.51 14.33
C GLY A 94 9.22 -1.21 12.95
N GLU A 95 9.62 -2.21 12.20
CA GLU A 95 10.10 -1.99 10.85
C GLU A 95 9.08 -2.45 9.81
N TRP A 96 8.64 -1.51 9.00
CA TRP A 96 7.88 -1.80 7.80
C TRP A 96 8.73 -2.60 6.84
N ARG A 97 8.34 -3.84 6.57
CA ARG A 97 9.06 -4.69 5.64
C ARG A 97 8.11 -5.58 4.85
N ILE A 98 8.44 -5.75 3.60
CA ILE A 98 7.76 -6.69 2.71
C ILE A 98 8.80 -7.59 2.05
N PRO A 99 8.48 -8.86 1.83
CA PRO A 99 9.31 -9.73 1.03
C PRO A 99 9.26 -9.28 -0.44
N MET A 100 10.42 -9.16 -1.05
CA MET A 100 10.57 -8.96 -2.49
C MET A 100 11.64 -9.89 -3.03
N TYR A 101 11.67 -10.04 -4.33
CA TYR A 101 12.59 -10.92 -5.02
C TYR A 101 13.44 -10.13 -6.00
N VAL A 102 14.72 -10.46 -6.07
CA VAL A 102 15.59 -9.98 -7.14
C VAL A 102 15.09 -10.54 -8.47
N ALA A 103 14.70 -9.65 -9.38
CA ALA A 103 14.09 -9.98 -10.66
C ALA A 103 14.61 -9.01 -11.75
N ASN A 104 14.15 -9.17 -12.98
CA ASN A 104 14.42 -8.25 -14.10
C ASN A 104 15.92 -7.98 -14.37
N CYS A 105 16.79 -8.90 -14.00
CA CYS A 105 18.22 -8.87 -14.27
C CYS A 105 18.68 -10.22 -14.84
N ASN A 106 19.87 -10.30 -15.41
CA ASN A 106 20.37 -11.54 -16.01
C ASN A 106 20.92 -12.51 -14.96
N GLU A 107 21.69 -12.02 -13.99
CA GLU A 107 22.38 -12.89 -13.01
C GLU A 107 22.26 -12.36 -11.59
N PHE A 108 22.51 -11.09 -11.37
CA PHE A 108 22.51 -10.44 -10.05
C PHE A 108 22.27 -8.93 -10.15
N ILE A 109 21.96 -8.33 -9.00
CA ILE A 109 21.96 -6.87 -8.81
C ILE A 109 22.91 -6.49 -7.67
N SER A 110 23.26 -5.21 -7.57
CA SER A 110 24.12 -4.70 -6.50
C SER A 110 23.29 -4.20 -5.33
N LEU A 111 23.60 -4.68 -4.12
CA LEU A 111 23.29 -4.02 -2.87
C LEU A 111 24.33 -2.93 -2.62
N ARG A 112 23.91 -1.70 -2.42
CA ARG A 112 24.78 -0.53 -2.31
C ARG A 112 24.69 0.09 -0.92
N GLU A 113 25.77 0.76 -0.52
CA GLU A 113 25.86 1.43 0.77
C GLU A 113 24.88 2.60 0.88
N ASP A 114 24.77 3.42 -0.20
CA ASP A 114 23.86 4.57 -0.26
C ASP A 114 22.85 4.43 -1.39
N ALA A 115 21.79 5.25 -1.33
CA ALA A 115 20.75 5.33 -2.36
C ALA A 115 21.24 6.01 -3.64
N SER A 116 22.33 5.52 -4.20
CA SER A 116 22.97 6.03 -5.43
C SER A 116 23.58 4.92 -6.26
N THR A 117 23.44 5.01 -7.57
CA THR A 117 24.09 4.08 -8.51
C THR A 117 25.61 4.22 -8.57
N SER A 118 26.15 5.32 -8.06
CA SER A 118 27.59 5.57 -7.93
C SER A 118 28.18 5.15 -6.58
N SER A 119 27.35 4.78 -5.61
CA SER A 119 27.78 4.28 -4.31
C SER A 119 28.43 2.91 -4.41
N ASP A 120 29.27 2.57 -3.44
CA ASP A 120 29.98 1.31 -3.39
C ASP A 120 29.01 0.10 -3.35
N CYS A 121 29.41 -0.95 -4.04
CA CYS A 121 28.70 -2.22 -4.04
C CYS A 121 29.17 -3.06 -2.85
N MET A 122 28.29 -3.22 -1.87
CA MET A 122 28.55 -4.03 -0.67
C MET A 122 28.44 -5.52 -0.98
N GLN A 123 27.41 -5.89 -1.76
CA GLN A 123 27.10 -7.29 -2.04
C GLN A 123 26.42 -7.42 -3.41
N ARG A 124 26.67 -8.55 -4.09
CA ARG A 124 25.89 -8.98 -5.26
C ARG A 124 24.78 -9.89 -4.81
N MET A 125 23.56 -9.54 -5.17
CA MET A 125 22.36 -10.31 -4.86
C MET A 125 21.91 -11.08 -6.10
N PRO A 126 21.99 -12.41 -6.11
CA PRO A 126 21.62 -13.23 -7.27
C PRO A 126 20.16 -13.08 -7.68
N LEU A 127 19.86 -13.29 -8.96
CA LEU A 127 18.49 -13.43 -9.45
C LEU A 127 17.72 -14.47 -8.64
N GLY A 128 16.49 -14.15 -8.26
CA GLY A 128 15.61 -15.02 -7.46
C GLY A 128 15.84 -14.95 -5.96
N THR A 129 16.86 -14.22 -5.49
CA THR A 129 17.06 -14.04 -4.05
C THR A 129 15.88 -13.28 -3.44
N GLN A 130 15.29 -13.83 -2.38
CA GLN A 130 14.34 -13.12 -1.55
C GLN A 130 15.07 -12.13 -0.64
N VAL A 131 14.57 -10.92 -0.58
CA VAL A 131 15.06 -9.81 0.23
C VAL A 131 13.91 -9.17 0.98
N GLU A 132 14.20 -8.45 2.06
CA GLU A 132 13.21 -7.65 2.77
C GLU A 132 13.36 -6.18 2.40
N CYS A 133 12.29 -5.53 1.94
CA CYS A 133 12.28 -4.09 1.71
C CYS A 133 11.66 -3.39 2.92
N TYR A 134 12.41 -2.47 3.53
CA TYR A 134 12.08 -1.89 4.83
C TYR A 134 11.34 -0.57 4.76
N LEU A 135 11.71 0.29 3.86
CA LEU A 135 11.19 1.64 3.80
C LEU A 135 10.58 1.91 2.43
N ARG A 136 9.79 2.97 2.40
CA ARG A 136 9.30 3.55 1.16
C ARG A 136 10.44 3.76 0.17
N THR A 137 10.15 3.58 -1.10
CA THR A 137 11.05 3.87 -2.23
C THR A 137 11.73 5.23 -2.06
N VAL A 138 13.03 5.28 -2.20
CA VAL A 138 13.79 6.52 -2.24
C VAL A 138 13.59 7.16 -3.61
N ASP A 139 12.94 8.31 -3.62
CA ASP A 139 12.62 9.05 -4.84
C ASP A 139 13.86 9.59 -5.54
N GLY A 140 13.83 9.60 -6.86
CA GLY A 140 14.93 10.11 -7.66
C GLY A 140 14.80 9.68 -9.13
N PRO A 141 15.75 10.07 -10.00
CA PRO A 141 15.76 9.65 -11.41
C PRO A 141 15.88 8.13 -11.58
N GLN A 142 16.37 7.45 -10.55
CA GLN A 142 16.43 5.99 -10.47
C GLN A 142 15.98 5.57 -9.05
N PRO A 143 14.69 5.28 -8.84
CA PRO A 143 14.18 4.91 -7.54
C PRO A 143 14.91 3.70 -6.93
N MET A 144 15.18 3.76 -5.63
CA MET A 144 15.88 2.71 -4.89
C MET A 144 15.11 2.33 -3.64
N GLU A 145 15.09 1.04 -3.33
CA GLU A 145 14.54 0.49 -2.10
C GLU A 145 15.63 0.31 -1.06
N ASN A 146 15.28 0.53 0.21
CA ASN A 146 16.09 0.10 1.34
C ASN A 146 15.88 -1.40 1.53
N VAL A 147 16.93 -2.17 1.42
CA VAL A 147 16.88 -3.63 1.29
C VAL A 147 17.71 -4.31 2.37
N GLY A 148 17.14 -5.34 3.00
CA GLY A 148 17.85 -6.31 3.81
C GLY A 148 18.12 -7.58 3.03
N TYR A 149 19.40 -7.89 2.84
CA TYR A 149 19.87 -9.12 2.21
C TYR A 149 20.26 -10.14 3.26
N PRO A 150 19.74 -11.38 3.22
CA PRO A 150 20.13 -12.42 4.16
C PRO A 150 21.58 -12.87 3.89
N GLY A 151 22.49 -12.50 4.76
CA GLY A 151 23.90 -12.88 4.69
C GLY A 151 24.26 -13.97 5.72
N ALA A 152 25.48 -14.51 5.62
CA ALA A 152 25.98 -15.54 6.54
C ALA A 152 26.11 -15.06 7.99
N GLU A 153 26.34 -13.78 8.20
CA GLU A 153 26.53 -13.16 9.53
C GLU A 153 25.28 -12.38 10.02
N GLY A 154 24.15 -12.49 9.31
CA GLY A 154 22.92 -11.77 9.59
C GLY A 154 22.42 -10.96 8.39
N VAL A 155 21.52 -10.03 8.63
CA VAL A 155 20.92 -9.21 7.56
C VAL A 155 21.85 -8.04 7.24
N LEU A 156 22.35 -8.00 6.00
CA LEU A 156 23.11 -6.86 5.46
C LEU A 156 22.15 -5.84 4.86
N ARG A 157 22.15 -4.61 5.38
CA ARG A 157 21.27 -3.53 4.91
C ARG A 157 21.97 -2.61 3.92
N GLY A 158 21.24 -2.18 2.91
CA GLY A 158 21.70 -1.25 1.89
C GLY A 158 20.59 -0.86 0.94
N TYR A 159 20.96 -0.46 -0.27
CA TYR A 159 20.02 0.04 -1.27
C TYR A 159 20.14 -0.74 -2.57
N ALA A 160 19.01 -1.01 -3.20
CA ALA A 160 18.93 -1.64 -4.52
C ALA A 160 17.95 -0.88 -5.42
N LEU A 161 18.20 -0.88 -6.73
CA LEU A 161 17.31 -0.26 -7.70
C LEU A 161 15.96 -0.96 -7.72
N SER A 162 14.88 -0.21 -7.46
CA SER A 162 13.49 -0.70 -7.34
C SER A 162 13.04 -1.49 -8.57
N ARG A 163 13.48 -1.10 -9.79
CA ARG A 163 13.13 -1.80 -11.04
C ARG A 163 13.60 -3.26 -11.13
N TYR A 164 14.56 -3.65 -10.28
CA TYR A 164 15.08 -5.02 -10.20
C TYR A 164 14.50 -5.83 -9.05
N LEU A 165 13.50 -5.28 -8.38
CA LEU A 165 12.78 -5.94 -7.31
C LEU A 165 11.34 -6.19 -7.75
N CYS A 166 10.81 -7.35 -7.40
CA CYS A 166 9.45 -7.76 -7.71
C CYS A 166 8.81 -8.40 -6.47
N PHE A 167 7.53 -8.18 -6.25
CA PHE A 167 6.77 -8.83 -5.18
C PHE A 167 6.67 -10.36 -5.35
N LEU A 168 6.83 -10.81 -6.58
CA LEU A 168 6.69 -12.23 -6.92
C LEU A 168 8.07 -12.83 -7.25
N PRO A 169 8.32 -14.10 -6.91
CA PRO A 169 9.53 -14.79 -7.31
C PRO A 169 9.69 -14.74 -8.84
N PRO A 170 10.91 -14.87 -9.38
CA PRO A 170 11.11 -14.96 -10.82
C PRO A 170 10.21 -16.00 -11.44
N GLU A 171 9.85 -15.82 -12.72
CA GLU A 171 8.95 -16.74 -13.41
C GLU A 171 9.45 -18.19 -13.29
N ALA A 172 8.62 -19.01 -12.66
CA ALA A 172 8.72 -20.46 -12.69
C ALA A 172 7.69 -20.99 -13.69
N ASP A 173 7.78 -22.24 -14.05
CA ASP A 173 6.80 -22.92 -14.93
C ASP A 173 5.37 -22.88 -14.34
N ALA A 174 5.26 -22.81 -13.01
CA ALA A 174 4.00 -22.68 -12.28
C ALA A 174 3.72 -21.23 -11.85
N CYS A 175 2.44 -20.85 -11.79
CA CYS A 175 2.01 -19.55 -11.24
C CYS A 175 2.45 -19.41 -9.77
N ALA A 176 3.04 -18.28 -9.43
CA ALA A 176 3.45 -17.99 -8.05
C ALA A 176 2.25 -17.76 -7.11
N LEU A 177 1.10 -17.33 -7.64
CA LEU A 177 -0.11 -17.08 -6.86
C LEU A 177 -0.98 -18.34 -6.77
N ILE A 178 -1.49 -18.63 -5.57
CA ILE A 178 -2.47 -19.69 -5.33
C ILE A 178 -3.87 -19.14 -5.04
N SER A 179 -3.94 -17.94 -4.50
CA SER A 179 -5.20 -17.19 -4.33
C SER A 179 -4.98 -15.69 -4.37
N ALA A 180 -6.02 -14.95 -4.72
CA ALA A 180 -6.07 -13.50 -4.63
C ALA A 180 -7.44 -13.06 -4.13
N THR A 181 -7.47 -12.22 -3.10
CA THR A 181 -8.72 -11.75 -2.50
C THR A 181 -8.76 -10.23 -2.53
N LEU A 182 -9.81 -9.68 -3.11
CA LEU A 182 -10.12 -8.25 -3.04
C LEU A 182 -11.22 -8.04 -2.01
N ARG A 183 -10.97 -7.15 -1.05
CA ARG A 183 -11.93 -6.75 -0.01
C ARG A 183 -12.24 -5.28 -0.13
N MET A 184 -13.49 -4.94 -0.01
CA MET A 184 -13.98 -3.57 0.06
C MET A 184 -15.30 -3.54 0.83
N ASN A 185 -15.60 -2.43 1.48
CA ASN A 185 -16.93 -2.22 2.04
C ASN A 185 -17.72 -1.28 1.11
N ASP A 186 -19.02 -1.52 1.01
CA ASP A 186 -19.92 -0.61 0.33
C ASP A 186 -20.26 0.60 1.23
N GLU A 187 -21.07 1.54 0.72
CA GLU A 187 -21.48 2.75 1.44
C GLU A 187 -22.25 2.45 2.75
N ASP A 188 -22.91 1.30 2.80
CA ASP A 188 -23.63 0.82 3.99
C ASP A 188 -22.70 0.09 4.99
N GLY A 189 -21.42 -0.01 4.70
CA GLY A 189 -20.43 -0.70 5.52
C GLY A 189 -20.48 -2.22 5.40
N VAL A 190 -21.16 -2.75 4.39
CA VAL A 190 -21.21 -4.19 4.13
C VAL A 190 -19.92 -4.61 3.43
N LEU A 191 -19.18 -5.52 4.06
CA LEU A 191 -17.96 -6.08 3.49
C LEU A 191 -18.28 -6.91 2.26
N THR A 192 -17.82 -6.46 1.11
CA THR A 192 -17.78 -7.25 -0.11
C THR A 192 -16.40 -7.86 -0.28
N GLN A 193 -16.36 -9.16 -0.48
CA GLN A 193 -15.12 -9.90 -0.68
C GLN A 193 -15.26 -10.80 -1.90
N GLN A 194 -14.27 -10.75 -2.77
CA GLN A 194 -14.16 -11.63 -3.93
C GLN A 194 -12.79 -12.32 -3.91
N THR A 195 -12.82 -13.64 -4.10
CA THR A 195 -11.59 -14.44 -4.15
C THR A 195 -11.45 -15.11 -5.50
N VAL A 196 -10.31 -14.95 -6.11
CA VAL A 196 -9.93 -15.59 -7.37
C VAL A 196 -8.96 -16.73 -7.06
N THR A 197 -9.31 -17.93 -7.53
CA THR A 197 -8.49 -19.15 -7.42
C THR A 197 -8.30 -19.84 -8.77
N ASN A 198 -8.92 -19.31 -9.82
CA ASN A 198 -8.78 -19.85 -11.17
C ASN A 198 -7.34 -19.64 -11.67
N PRO A 199 -6.61 -20.69 -12.10
CA PRO A 199 -5.21 -20.58 -12.50
C PRO A 199 -4.95 -19.59 -13.65
N ALA A 200 -5.87 -19.49 -14.62
CA ALA A 200 -5.70 -18.55 -15.73
C ALA A 200 -5.82 -17.10 -15.27
N SER A 201 -6.80 -16.80 -14.41
CA SER A 201 -6.96 -15.47 -13.80
C SER A 201 -5.80 -15.11 -12.87
N LEU A 202 -5.30 -16.07 -12.10
CA LEU A 202 -4.13 -15.87 -11.24
C LEU A 202 -2.87 -15.61 -12.07
N LYS A 203 -2.67 -16.34 -13.18
CA LYS A 203 -1.52 -16.09 -14.08
C LYS A 203 -1.61 -14.72 -14.75
N GLU A 204 -2.82 -14.26 -15.10
CA GLU A 204 -3.04 -12.92 -15.63
C GLU A 204 -2.71 -11.86 -14.58
N LEU A 205 -3.22 -12.01 -13.34
CA LEU A 205 -2.93 -11.12 -12.22
C LEU A 205 -1.43 -11.09 -11.88
N GLU A 206 -0.78 -12.25 -11.88
CA GLU A 206 0.68 -12.35 -11.71
C GLU A 206 1.41 -11.47 -12.74
N GLY A 207 1.02 -11.55 -14.01
CA GLY A 207 1.59 -10.73 -15.07
C GLY A 207 1.40 -9.22 -14.84
N MET A 208 0.25 -8.80 -14.32
CA MET A 208 0.01 -7.39 -13.96
C MET A 208 0.92 -6.92 -12.83
N ILE A 209 1.02 -7.70 -11.75
CA ILE A 209 1.89 -7.38 -10.61
C ILE A 209 3.37 -7.31 -11.03
N ARG A 210 3.81 -8.20 -11.91
CA ARG A 210 5.20 -8.18 -12.42
C ARG A 210 5.52 -6.94 -13.27
N ARG A 211 4.52 -6.37 -13.95
CA ARG A 211 4.68 -5.14 -14.73
C ARG A 211 4.50 -3.87 -13.93
N ALA A 212 4.06 -3.96 -12.68
CA ALA A 212 3.91 -2.81 -11.81
C ALA A 212 5.26 -2.09 -11.62
N THR A 213 5.26 -0.77 -11.76
CA THR A 213 6.46 0.05 -11.67
C THR A 213 6.44 0.96 -10.45
N PRO A 214 7.56 1.12 -9.74
CA PRO A 214 7.66 2.06 -8.63
C PRO A 214 7.27 3.48 -9.05
N THR A 215 6.53 4.17 -8.20
CA THR A 215 6.08 5.54 -8.45
C THR A 215 6.03 6.36 -7.17
N ILE A 216 5.89 7.67 -7.33
CA ILE A 216 5.70 8.59 -6.22
C ILE A 216 4.27 8.44 -5.68
N PRO A 217 4.06 8.50 -4.35
CA PRO A 217 2.75 8.44 -3.74
C PRO A 217 1.76 9.43 -4.36
N THR A 218 0.62 8.92 -4.78
CA THR A 218 -0.50 9.72 -5.27
C THR A 218 -1.51 9.93 -4.15
N LYS A 219 -2.30 11.01 -4.22
CA LYS A 219 -3.36 11.31 -3.24
C LYS A 219 -4.68 10.58 -3.58
N CYS A 220 -4.60 9.36 -4.08
CA CYS A 220 -5.79 8.59 -4.42
C CYS A 220 -6.43 8.01 -3.14
N PRO A 221 -7.75 8.14 -2.97
CA PRO A 221 -8.44 7.49 -1.86
C PRO A 221 -8.35 5.97 -2.02
N MET A 222 -7.88 5.30 -0.97
CA MET A 222 -7.74 3.85 -0.94
C MET A 222 -9.02 3.24 -0.38
N ALA A 223 -9.71 2.44 -1.17
CA ALA A 223 -11.00 1.90 -0.82
C ALA A 223 -11.07 0.36 -0.81
N ALA A 224 -10.08 -0.29 -1.39
CA ALA A 224 -10.03 -1.73 -1.43
C ALA A 224 -8.70 -2.24 -0.89
N GLN A 225 -8.70 -3.47 -0.39
CA GLN A 225 -7.53 -4.21 0.03
C GLN A 225 -7.38 -5.44 -0.87
N LEU A 226 -6.24 -5.55 -1.53
CA LEU A 226 -5.86 -6.71 -2.33
C LEU A 226 -4.91 -7.58 -1.50
N GLU A 227 -5.31 -8.80 -1.22
CA GLU A 227 -4.48 -9.82 -0.57
C GLU A 227 -4.11 -10.89 -1.57
N LEU A 228 -2.84 -11.21 -1.66
CA LEU A 228 -2.28 -12.27 -2.52
C LEU A 228 -1.65 -13.33 -1.65
N GLU A 229 -1.96 -14.59 -1.92
CA GLU A 229 -1.33 -15.74 -1.29
C GLU A 229 -0.42 -16.44 -2.31
N LEU A 230 0.83 -16.63 -1.95
CA LEU A 230 1.86 -17.22 -2.80
C LEU A 230 2.01 -18.72 -2.52
N ALA A 231 2.46 -19.46 -3.50
CA ALA A 231 2.69 -20.91 -3.39
C ALA A 231 3.76 -21.30 -2.35
N ASN A 232 4.65 -20.36 -1.98
CA ASN A 232 5.64 -20.55 -0.90
C ASN A 232 5.09 -20.26 0.51
N GLY A 233 3.82 -19.85 0.63
CA GLY A 233 3.16 -19.50 1.87
C GLY A 233 3.24 -18.02 2.26
N ASP A 234 3.98 -17.19 1.51
CA ASP A 234 4.00 -15.76 1.74
C ASP A 234 2.65 -15.12 1.41
N GLN A 235 2.31 -14.07 2.15
CA GLN A 235 1.14 -13.24 1.90
C GLN A 235 1.59 -11.81 1.60
N LEU A 236 1.01 -11.23 0.56
CA LEU A 236 1.21 -9.83 0.19
C LEU A 236 -0.11 -9.09 0.31
N ARG A 237 -0.07 -7.89 0.88
CA ARG A 237 -1.23 -7.02 1.02
C ARG A 237 -0.94 -5.66 0.41
N PHE A 238 -1.91 -5.17 -0.32
CA PHE A 238 -1.87 -3.86 -0.96
C PHE A 238 -3.15 -3.10 -0.69
N ALA A 239 -3.02 -1.82 -0.39
CA ALA A 239 -4.14 -0.91 -0.54
C ALA A 239 -4.29 -0.55 -2.02
N TYR A 240 -5.53 -0.56 -2.53
CA TYR A 240 -5.86 -0.32 -3.92
C TYR A 240 -6.97 0.75 -4.04
N PRO A 241 -6.78 1.81 -4.83
CA PRO A 241 -7.77 2.87 -4.97
C PRO A 241 -8.93 2.45 -5.87
N ILE A 242 -10.12 2.96 -5.56
CA ILE A 242 -11.35 2.69 -6.31
C ILE A 242 -11.67 3.77 -7.35
N ASP A 243 -10.98 4.89 -7.33
CA ASP A 243 -11.24 6.07 -8.19
C ASP A 243 -10.64 5.99 -9.60
N GLY A 244 -10.11 4.81 -9.97
CA GLY A 244 -9.48 4.59 -11.27
C GLY A 244 -7.97 4.85 -11.30
N CYS A 245 -7.37 5.30 -10.20
CA CYS A 245 -5.92 5.32 -10.06
C CYS A 245 -5.40 3.87 -10.01
N ALA A 246 -4.63 3.46 -11.01
CA ALA A 246 -4.09 2.10 -11.09
C ALA A 246 -2.82 1.97 -10.23
N THR A 247 -2.92 2.22 -8.92
CA THR A 247 -1.78 2.17 -7.99
C THR A 247 -1.98 1.11 -6.92
N LEU A 248 -0.89 0.47 -6.52
CA LEU A 248 -0.81 -0.46 -5.39
C LEU A 248 0.07 0.19 -4.32
N ILE A 249 -0.42 0.28 -3.10
CA ILE A 249 0.40 0.68 -1.95
C ILE A 249 0.65 -0.54 -1.10
N ALA A 250 1.91 -0.93 -1.01
CA ALA A 250 2.35 -2.04 -0.17
C ALA A 250 2.42 -1.64 1.31
N GLU A 251 2.48 -2.62 2.21
CA GLU A 251 2.53 -2.40 3.66
C GLU A 251 3.73 -1.55 4.11
N ASN A 252 4.84 -1.56 3.37
CA ASN A 252 6.02 -0.74 3.62
C ASN A 252 5.92 0.69 3.05
N GLN A 253 4.74 1.14 2.65
CA GLN A 253 4.46 2.43 2.01
C GLN A 253 5.05 2.62 0.59
N SER A 254 5.70 1.63 0.02
CA SER A 254 6.12 1.68 -1.38
C SER A 254 4.90 1.70 -2.30
N VAL A 255 4.93 2.59 -3.28
CA VAL A 255 3.84 2.78 -4.24
C VAL A 255 4.26 2.30 -5.62
N TYR A 256 3.39 1.53 -6.24
CA TYR A 256 3.61 0.97 -7.57
C TYR A 256 2.41 1.29 -8.47
N THR A 257 2.69 1.65 -9.71
CA THR A 257 1.67 1.92 -10.71
C THR A 257 1.52 0.71 -11.63
N LEU A 258 0.29 0.26 -11.80
CA LEU A 258 -0.11 -0.65 -12.87
C LEU A 258 -0.30 0.16 -14.16
N THR A 259 -0.22 -0.48 -15.32
CA THR A 259 -0.70 0.18 -16.55
C THR A 259 -2.19 0.48 -16.44
N GLY A 260 -2.69 1.51 -17.14
CA GLY A 260 -4.13 1.81 -17.11
C GLY A 260 -5.00 0.60 -17.50
N ALA A 261 -4.57 -0.15 -18.51
CA ALA A 261 -5.25 -1.38 -18.94
C ALA A 261 -5.20 -2.48 -17.87
N ASP A 262 -4.06 -2.64 -17.18
CA ASP A 262 -3.92 -3.62 -16.09
C ASP A 262 -4.80 -3.24 -14.89
N GLY A 263 -4.89 -1.95 -14.55
CA GLY A 263 -5.75 -1.46 -13.48
C GLY A 263 -7.23 -1.74 -13.73
N GLU A 264 -7.72 -1.45 -14.94
CA GLU A 264 -9.09 -1.79 -15.33
C GLU A 264 -9.33 -3.31 -15.33
N ARG A 265 -8.36 -4.06 -15.82
CA ARG A 265 -8.46 -5.51 -15.90
C ARG A 265 -8.43 -6.16 -14.52
N LEU A 266 -7.67 -5.62 -13.57
CA LEU A 266 -7.67 -6.06 -12.18
C LEU A 266 -9.09 -6.00 -11.60
N TRP A 267 -9.78 -4.87 -11.77
CA TRP A 267 -11.18 -4.75 -11.35
C TRP A 267 -12.08 -5.79 -11.99
N GLN A 268 -11.91 -6.05 -13.29
CA GLN A 268 -12.72 -7.05 -14.01
C GLN A 268 -12.48 -8.47 -13.51
N LEU A 269 -11.28 -8.80 -13.05
CA LEU A 269 -10.99 -10.13 -12.49
C LEU A 269 -11.79 -10.42 -11.21
N PHE A 270 -12.07 -9.38 -10.42
CA PHE A 270 -12.83 -9.50 -9.17
C PHE A 270 -14.30 -9.11 -9.32
N ASP A 271 -14.69 -8.47 -10.41
CA ASP A 271 -16.07 -8.03 -10.67
C ASP A 271 -16.82 -9.08 -11.51
N VAL A 272 -17.10 -10.21 -10.88
CA VAL A 272 -17.77 -11.34 -11.55
C VAL A 272 -19.21 -11.01 -12.00
N MET A 273 -19.81 -9.89 -11.54
CA MET A 273 -21.19 -9.51 -11.88
C MET A 273 -21.46 -8.01 -11.98
N GLY A 274 -20.47 -7.14 -12.14
CA GLY A 274 -20.68 -5.68 -12.20
C GLY A 274 -21.09 -5.02 -10.86
N CYS A 275 -21.11 -5.78 -9.78
CA CYS A 275 -21.65 -5.34 -8.50
C CYS A 275 -20.68 -4.44 -7.71
N LEU A 276 -19.37 -4.68 -7.82
CA LEU A 276 -18.40 -3.95 -7.01
C LEU A 276 -18.23 -2.50 -7.43
N ARG A 277 -18.27 -2.23 -8.72
CA ARG A 277 -18.06 -0.88 -9.29
C ARG A 277 -19.34 -0.06 -9.39
N ALA A 278 -20.48 -0.71 -9.57
CA ALA A 278 -21.78 -0.04 -9.67
C ALA A 278 -22.21 0.64 -8.36
N ASN A 279 -21.80 0.08 -7.21
CA ASN A 279 -22.13 0.60 -5.88
C ASN A 279 -21.22 1.76 -5.43
N LEU A 280 -20.18 2.09 -6.21
CA LEU A 280 -19.18 3.12 -5.85
C LEU A 280 -19.25 4.36 -6.75
N MET A 281 -20.10 4.37 -7.78
CA MET A 281 -20.27 5.49 -8.73
C MET A 281 -21.62 6.22 -8.59
N VAL A 282 -22.32 6.03 -7.49
CA VAL A 282 -23.60 6.74 -7.21
C VAL A 282 -23.38 7.88 -6.24
#